data_aa03f12f9be5519254f429e5c0008072
#
_entry.id   aa03f12f9be5519254f429e5c0008072
#
_cell.length_a   1.000
_cell.length_b   1.000
_cell.length_c   1.000
_cell.angle_alpha   90.00
_cell.angle_beta   90.00
_cell.angle_gamma   90.00
#
_symmetry.space_group_name_H-M   'P 1'
#
loop_
_entity.id
_entity.type
_entity.pdbx_description
1 polymer ?
#
loop_
_entity_poly.entity_id
_entity_poly.type
_entity_poly.pdbx_seq_one_letter_code
_entity_poly.pdbx_strand_id
1 'polypeptide(L)'
;KYDIAVAATQLTEEDLTTLLQMPVSIVVPDKEHCTKVYAIQQVMERYSPHEYDMIVVFNSDNRVVPNALHLLNNAYYSGCDSIQAHRMTENLTTSTAVLAAAGEEINNNIFRKGHTKLGFSSALLGSGMAFDFEMFHRISPTLEGSDLAKAVEIKLLEENIYTEYMQEIICYSKKQDSAQGYSRERQRWLSAQYNSTFLALRRLPLAFL
;
A
#
# COMPACT_ATOMS: atom_id res chain seq x y z
N LYS A 1 -3.64 15.92 13.74
CA LYS A 1 -4.81 15.08 14.03
C LYS A 1 -4.89 14.00 12.96
N TYR A 2 -5.26 12.79 13.31
CA TYR A 2 -5.51 11.71 12.36
C TYR A 2 -6.75 10.93 12.78
N ASP A 3 -7.41 10.31 11.82
CA ASP A 3 -8.51 9.37 12.01
C ASP A 3 -8.13 8.02 11.38
N ILE A 4 -8.70 6.93 11.90
CA ILE A 4 -8.39 5.59 11.44
C ILE A 4 -9.66 4.98 10.85
N ALA A 5 -9.58 4.57 9.59
CA ALA A 5 -10.63 3.79 8.94
C ALA A 5 -10.16 2.34 8.75
N VAL A 6 -10.96 1.40 9.26
CA VAL A 6 -10.73 -0.04 9.12
C VAL A 6 -11.70 -0.60 8.09
N ALA A 7 -11.19 -0.99 6.94
CA ALA A 7 -11.96 -1.71 5.93
C ALA A 7 -11.75 -3.22 6.12
N ALA A 8 -12.79 -3.93 6.53
CA ALA A 8 -12.71 -5.35 6.82
C ALA A 8 -13.95 -6.10 6.30
N THR A 9 -13.74 -7.32 5.82
CA THR A 9 -14.77 -8.27 5.42
C THR A 9 -14.74 -9.48 6.33
N GLN A 10 -15.87 -10.20 6.46
CA GLN A 10 -15.96 -11.44 7.22
C GLN A 10 -15.61 -11.27 8.72
N LEU A 11 -16.04 -10.12 9.31
CA LEU A 11 -15.89 -9.88 10.74
C LEU A 11 -16.83 -10.80 11.52
N THR A 12 -16.30 -11.42 12.59
CA THR A 12 -17.15 -12.08 13.59
C THR A 12 -17.81 -11.03 14.48
N GLU A 13 -18.85 -11.42 15.23
CA GLU A 13 -19.47 -10.51 16.22
C GLU A 13 -18.47 -10.06 17.30
N GLU A 14 -17.53 -10.93 17.67
CA GLU A 14 -16.48 -10.63 18.64
C GLU A 14 -15.48 -9.61 18.06
N ASP A 15 -15.03 -9.78 16.80
CA ASP A 15 -14.17 -8.83 16.11
C ASP A 15 -14.83 -7.45 16.02
N LEU A 16 -16.10 -7.42 15.63
CA LEU A 16 -16.87 -6.18 15.52
C LEU A 16 -17.00 -5.49 16.87
N THR A 17 -17.32 -6.24 17.93
CA THR A 17 -17.41 -5.70 19.29
C THR A 17 -16.09 -5.11 19.76
N THR A 18 -14.98 -5.78 19.45
CA THR A 18 -13.62 -5.31 19.77
C THR A 18 -13.27 -4.01 19.02
N LEU A 19 -13.56 -3.97 17.71
CA LEU A 19 -13.29 -2.77 16.90
C LEU A 19 -14.14 -1.57 17.32
N LEU A 20 -15.40 -1.79 17.73
CA LEU A 20 -16.28 -0.72 18.20
C LEU A 20 -15.81 -0.07 19.53
N GLN A 21 -14.95 -0.74 20.28
CA GLN A 21 -14.32 -0.17 21.49
C GLN A 21 -13.10 0.71 21.16
N MET A 22 -12.63 0.68 19.92
CA MET A 22 -11.48 1.46 19.47
C MET A 22 -11.94 2.78 18.80
N PRO A 23 -11.14 3.83 18.82
CA PRO A 23 -11.45 5.09 18.15
C PRO A 23 -11.20 4.96 16.64
N VAL A 24 -11.93 4.09 15.96
CA VAL A 24 -11.79 3.79 14.53
C VAL A 24 -13.16 3.85 13.82
N SER A 25 -13.16 4.25 12.57
CA SER A 25 -14.32 4.14 11.68
C SER A 25 -14.29 2.80 10.98
N ILE A 26 -15.38 2.02 11.10
CA ILE A 26 -15.45 0.69 10.49
C ILE A 26 -16.18 0.81 9.15
N VAL A 27 -15.55 0.30 8.10
CA VAL A 27 -16.11 0.18 6.76
C VAL A 27 -16.20 -1.29 6.41
N VAL A 28 -17.44 -1.81 6.35
CA VAL A 28 -17.71 -3.17 5.88
C VAL A 28 -18.13 -3.06 4.43
N PRO A 29 -17.29 -3.49 3.47
CA PRO A 29 -17.66 -3.50 2.07
C PRO A 29 -18.88 -4.41 1.83
N ASP A 30 -19.73 -4.03 0.89
CA ASP A 30 -20.98 -4.74 0.58
C ASP A 30 -20.77 -6.09 -0.13
N LYS A 31 -19.54 -6.41 -0.53
CA LYS A 31 -19.16 -7.68 -1.16
C LYS A 31 -18.40 -8.57 -0.21
N GLU A 32 -18.88 -9.80 -0.03
CA GLU A 32 -18.26 -10.80 0.84
C GLU A 32 -16.81 -11.12 0.49
N HIS A 33 -16.49 -11.13 -0.81
CA HIS A 33 -15.14 -11.31 -1.34
C HIS A 33 -14.73 -10.09 -2.17
N CYS A 34 -14.35 -9.02 -1.47
CA CYS A 34 -13.92 -7.80 -2.15
C CYS A 34 -12.41 -7.76 -2.35
N THR A 35 -11.97 -7.06 -3.39
CA THR A 35 -10.57 -6.73 -3.60
C THR A 35 -10.14 -5.58 -2.69
N LYS A 36 -8.83 -5.44 -2.45
CA LYS A 36 -8.30 -4.30 -1.70
C LYS A 36 -8.60 -2.96 -2.39
N VAL A 37 -8.64 -2.96 -3.71
CA VAL A 37 -9.06 -1.80 -4.52
C VAL A 37 -10.49 -1.41 -4.18
N TYR A 38 -11.41 -2.36 -4.21
CA TYR A 38 -12.82 -2.09 -3.88
C TYR A 38 -13.01 -1.62 -2.45
N ALA A 39 -12.29 -2.24 -1.50
CA ALA A 39 -12.36 -1.84 -0.09
C ALA A 39 -11.92 -0.40 0.13
N ILE A 40 -10.83 0.04 -0.51
CA ILE A 40 -10.34 1.42 -0.39
C ILE A 40 -11.29 2.42 -1.07
N GLN A 41 -11.92 2.05 -2.19
CA GLN A 41 -12.94 2.88 -2.84
C GLN A 41 -14.11 3.14 -1.89
N GLN A 42 -14.61 2.10 -1.20
CA GLN A 42 -15.68 2.23 -0.21
C GLN A 42 -15.27 3.08 1.01
N VAL A 43 -14.00 3.09 1.38
CA VAL A 43 -13.48 4.01 2.40
C VAL A 43 -13.52 5.44 1.86
N MET A 44 -12.99 5.67 0.67
CA MET A 44 -12.86 7.02 0.11
C MET A 44 -14.21 7.69 -0.17
N GLU A 45 -15.26 6.93 -0.48
CA GLU A 45 -16.63 7.44 -0.67
C GLU A 45 -17.23 8.09 0.60
N ARG A 46 -16.66 7.81 1.78
CA ARG A 46 -17.15 8.34 3.07
C ARG A 46 -16.55 9.69 3.45
N TYR A 47 -15.53 10.15 2.75
CA TYR A 47 -14.78 11.35 3.09
C TYR A 47 -14.84 12.38 1.96
N SER A 48 -14.81 13.64 2.31
CA SER A 48 -14.76 14.74 1.35
C SER A 48 -13.32 14.96 0.85
N PRO A 49 -13.11 15.43 -0.41
CA PRO A 49 -11.77 15.58 -1.00
C PRO A 49 -10.79 16.45 -0.20
N HIS A 50 -11.29 17.40 0.58
CA HIS A 50 -10.48 18.37 1.34
C HIS A 50 -10.52 18.11 2.86
N GLU A 51 -10.90 16.91 3.29
CA GLU A 51 -11.07 16.60 4.71
C GLU A 51 -9.74 16.35 5.43
N TYR A 52 -8.77 15.84 4.69
CA TYR A 52 -7.42 15.52 5.19
C TYR A 52 -6.36 16.00 4.20
N ASP A 53 -5.12 16.14 4.69
CA ASP A 53 -3.96 16.44 3.86
C ASP A 53 -3.41 15.17 3.19
N MET A 54 -3.46 14.03 3.90
CA MET A 54 -2.81 12.81 3.46
C MET A 54 -3.63 11.57 3.84
N ILE A 55 -3.61 10.55 2.98
CA ILE A 55 -4.04 9.19 3.29
C ILE A 55 -2.85 8.28 3.44
N VAL A 56 -2.86 7.41 4.47
CA VAL A 56 -1.84 6.38 4.68
C VAL A 56 -2.49 5.00 4.69
N VAL A 57 -1.95 4.08 3.90
CA VAL A 57 -2.50 2.74 3.73
C VAL A 57 -1.59 1.71 4.38
N PHE A 58 -2.12 1.01 5.39
CA PHE A 58 -1.48 -0.12 6.05
C PHE A 58 -2.30 -1.40 5.92
N ASN A 59 -1.66 -2.54 6.10
CA ASN A 59 -2.35 -3.80 6.36
C ASN A 59 -2.58 -3.96 7.86
N SER A 60 -3.54 -4.78 8.26
CA SER A 60 -3.88 -5.04 9.68
C SER A 60 -2.73 -5.69 10.47
N ASP A 61 -1.80 -6.37 9.79
CA ASP A 61 -0.62 -7.00 10.38
C ASP A 61 0.61 -6.08 10.46
N ASN A 62 0.47 -4.83 10.01
CA ASN A 62 1.61 -3.92 10.01
C ASN A 62 1.81 -3.24 11.36
N ARG A 63 3.07 -3.07 11.71
CA ARG A 63 3.54 -2.25 12.81
C ARG A 63 4.52 -1.22 12.30
N VAL A 64 4.35 0.03 12.69
CA VAL A 64 5.21 1.14 12.23
C VAL A 64 6.04 1.70 13.36
N VAL A 65 7.13 2.38 13.01
CA VAL A 65 7.94 3.10 13.99
C VAL A 65 7.11 4.21 14.65
N PRO A 66 7.34 4.53 15.94
CA PRO A 66 6.50 5.48 16.68
C PRO A 66 6.40 6.88 16.05
N ASN A 67 7.43 7.32 15.34
CA ASN A 67 7.50 8.62 14.69
C ASN A 67 7.06 8.60 13.22
N ALA A 68 6.47 7.50 12.72
CA ALA A 68 6.09 7.34 11.31
C ALA A 68 5.21 8.47 10.78
N LEU A 69 4.15 8.84 11.52
CA LEU A 69 3.26 9.93 11.13
C LEU A 69 3.97 11.28 11.06
N HIS A 70 4.92 11.53 11.96
CA HIS A 70 5.72 12.76 11.92
C HIS A 70 6.63 12.80 10.69
N LEU A 71 7.28 11.69 10.37
CA LEU A 71 8.14 11.59 9.18
C LEU A 71 7.32 11.73 7.88
N LEU A 72 6.15 11.09 7.80
CA LEU A 72 5.23 11.24 6.67
C LEU A 72 4.78 12.68 6.49
N ASN A 73 4.39 13.32 7.59
CA ASN A 73 3.99 14.73 7.57
C ASN A 73 5.11 15.65 7.08
N ASN A 74 6.35 15.44 7.54
CA ASN A 74 7.49 16.22 7.07
C ASN A 74 7.77 15.99 5.58
N ALA A 75 7.67 14.76 5.10
CA ALA A 75 7.82 14.44 3.68
C ALA A 75 6.75 15.12 2.82
N TYR A 76 5.49 15.07 3.26
CA TYR A 76 4.39 15.74 2.58
C TYR A 76 4.62 17.25 2.47
N TYR A 77 4.95 17.93 3.57
CA TYR A 77 5.27 19.36 3.55
C TYR A 77 6.56 19.71 2.77
N SER A 78 7.38 18.72 2.46
CA SER A 78 8.53 18.87 1.55
C SER A 78 8.15 18.68 0.08
N GLY A 79 6.87 18.44 -0.24
CA GLY A 79 6.34 18.31 -1.59
C GLY A 79 6.25 16.87 -2.11
N CYS A 80 6.23 15.86 -1.23
CA CYS A 80 6.07 14.46 -1.63
C CYS A 80 4.58 14.09 -1.68
N ASP A 81 3.98 14.02 -2.87
CA ASP A 81 2.58 13.66 -3.06
C ASP A 81 2.32 12.16 -2.98
N SER A 82 3.34 11.34 -3.19
CA SER A 82 3.28 9.88 -3.11
C SER A 82 4.53 9.32 -2.44
N ILE A 83 4.35 8.49 -1.41
CA ILE A 83 5.42 7.97 -0.57
C ILE A 83 5.27 6.46 -0.40
N GLN A 84 6.37 5.72 -0.55
CA GLN A 84 6.51 4.33 -0.14
C GLN A 84 7.45 4.23 1.05
N ALA A 85 6.94 3.77 2.19
CA ALA A 85 7.74 3.47 3.37
C ALA A 85 8.61 2.22 3.20
N HIS A 86 9.70 2.13 3.95
CA HIS A 86 10.56 0.96 4.00
C HIS A 86 9.87 -0.19 4.71
N ARG A 87 9.51 -1.23 3.97
CA ARG A 87 8.90 -2.42 4.56
C ARG A 87 9.97 -3.42 4.99
N MET A 88 9.94 -3.80 6.27
CA MET A 88 10.83 -4.78 6.88
C MET A 88 10.07 -6.01 7.37
N THR A 89 10.74 -7.15 7.39
CA THR A 89 10.19 -8.39 7.97
C THR A 89 10.37 -8.37 9.49
N GLU A 90 9.27 -8.63 10.22
CA GLU A 90 9.29 -8.70 11.69
C GLU A 90 9.78 -10.06 12.19
N ASN A 91 9.32 -11.17 11.59
CA ASN A 91 9.69 -12.52 12.00
C ASN A 91 10.86 -13.08 11.17
N LEU A 92 11.94 -13.43 11.88
CA LEU A 92 13.14 -14.04 11.29
C LEU A 92 13.43 -15.42 11.93
N THR A 93 12.37 -16.14 12.29
CA THR A 93 12.44 -17.38 13.07
C THR A 93 12.69 -18.63 12.21
N THR A 94 12.37 -18.57 10.94
CA THR A 94 12.54 -19.69 10.00
C THR A 94 13.44 -19.33 8.84
N SER A 95 14.12 -20.33 8.23
CA SER A 95 14.94 -20.11 7.04
C SER A 95 14.12 -19.52 5.87
N THR A 96 12.83 -19.90 5.77
CA THR A 96 11.91 -19.35 4.75
C THR A 96 11.68 -17.86 4.98
N ALA A 97 11.39 -17.45 6.21
CA ALA A 97 11.17 -16.04 6.55
C ALA A 97 12.45 -15.22 6.35
N VAL A 98 13.62 -15.75 6.72
CA VAL A 98 14.91 -15.09 6.49
C VAL A 98 15.19 -14.90 5.00
N LEU A 99 14.94 -15.93 4.16
CA LEU A 99 15.11 -15.83 2.72
C LEU A 99 14.15 -14.80 2.11
N ALA A 100 12.89 -14.79 2.55
CA ALA A 100 11.90 -13.81 2.12
C ALA A 100 12.32 -12.38 2.51
N ALA A 101 12.82 -12.19 3.73
CA ALA A 101 13.33 -10.92 4.23
C ALA A 101 14.53 -10.41 3.42
N ALA A 102 15.50 -11.29 3.15
CA ALA A 102 16.67 -10.95 2.32
C ALA A 102 16.25 -10.52 0.91
N GLY A 103 15.31 -11.24 0.28
CA GLY A 103 14.77 -10.87 -1.02
C GLY A 103 14.05 -9.52 -1.00
N GLU A 104 13.33 -9.20 0.07
CA GLU A 104 12.68 -7.91 0.22
C GLU A 104 13.69 -6.76 0.39
N GLU A 105 14.74 -6.96 1.19
CA GLU A 105 15.79 -5.97 1.37
C GLU A 105 16.59 -5.72 0.08
N ILE A 106 16.86 -6.75 -0.72
CA ILE A 106 17.47 -6.60 -2.04
C ILE A 106 16.56 -5.71 -2.92
N ASN A 107 15.26 -5.99 -2.95
CA ASN A 107 14.30 -5.19 -3.71
C ASN A 107 14.20 -3.74 -3.19
N ASN A 108 14.22 -3.54 -1.87
CA ASN A 108 14.22 -2.22 -1.26
C ASN A 108 15.44 -1.40 -1.69
N ASN A 109 16.63 -2.01 -1.68
CA ASN A 109 17.87 -1.31 -2.01
C ASN A 109 18.04 -1.07 -3.53
N ILE A 110 17.70 -2.05 -4.38
CA ILE A 110 17.91 -1.94 -5.83
C ILE A 110 16.76 -1.19 -6.50
N PHE A 111 15.51 -1.71 -6.37
CA PHE A 111 14.36 -1.26 -7.15
C PHE A 111 13.57 -0.12 -6.49
N ARG A 112 13.88 0.30 -5.26
CA ARG A 112 13.24 1.45 -4.61
C ARG A 112 14.25 2.53 -4.34
N LYS A 113 15.14 2.34 -3.39
CA LYS A 113 16.19 3.29 -3.06
C LYS A 113 17.10 3.62 -4.26
N GLY A 114 17.48 2.60 -5.04
CA GLY A 114 18.29 2.78 -6.25
C GLY A 114 17.55 3.59 -7.32
N HIS A 115 16.28 3.27 -7.58
CA HIS A 115 15.45 4.02 -8.53
C HIS A 115 15.31 5.49 -8.13
N THR A 116 14.92 5.77 -6.89
CA THR A 116 14.75 7.17 -6.45
C THR A 116 16.05 7.96 -6.48
N LYS A 117 17.20 7.35 -6.17
CA LYS A 117 18.51 7.99 -6.34
C LYS A 117 18.89 8.32 -7.79
N LEU A 118 18.32 7.61 -8.76
CA LEU A 118 18.49 7.86 -10.17
C LEU A 118 17.42 8.79 -10.77
N GLY A 119 16.51 9.32 -9.93
CA GLY A 119 15.42 10.18 -10.37
C GLY A 119 14.22 9.42 -10.94
N PHE A 120 14.12 8.10 -10.71
CA PHE A 120 12.95 7.31 -11.09
C PHE A 120 12.00 7.13 -9.91
N SER A 121 10.72 6.92 -10.21
CA SER A 121 9.68 6.62 -9.22
C SER A 121 9.94 5.30 -8.50
N SER A 122 9.67 5.25 -7.21
CA SER A 122 9.69 4.01 -6.42
C SER A 122 8.50 3.14 -6.74
N ALA A 123 8.68 1.81 -6.70
CA ALA A 123 7.58 0.87 -6.76
C ALA A 123 6.83 0.80 -5.43
N LEU A 124 5.49 0.72 -5.50
CA LEU A 124 4.60 0.55 -4.35
C LEU A 124 4.51 -0.92 -3.91
N LEU A 125 4.20 -1.14 -2.62
CA LEU A 125 4.17 -2.47 -1.97
C LEU A 125 2.79 -2.91 -1.49
N GLY A 126 1.76 -2.07 -1.65
CA GLY A 126 0.43 -2.37 -1.16
C GLY A 126 0.23 -2.16 0.35
N SER A 127 1.27 -1.75 1.08
CA SER A 127 1.21 -1.28 2.46
C SER A 127 2.39 -0.36 2.79
N GLY A 128 2.22 0.50 3.80
CA GLY A 128 3.20 1.55 4.07
C GLY A 128 3.26 2.57 2.94
N MET A 129 2.13 2.83 2.31
CA MET A 129 1.98 3.81 1.23
C MET A 129 1.27 5.03 1.78
N ALA A 130 1.71 6.20 1.39
CA ALA A 130 1.03 7.45 1.71
C ALA A 130 0.88 8.30 0.45
N PHE A 131 -0.23 9.05 0.38
CA PHE A 131 -0.59 9.85 -0.79
C PHE A 131 -1.22 11.15 -0.34
N ASP A 132 -1.04 12.21 -1.14
CA ASP A 132 -1.90 13.39 -1.06
C ASP A 132 -3.37 12.97 -1.10
N PHE A 133 -4.17 13.51 -0.19
CA PHE A 133 -5.55 13.03 0.00
C PHE A 133 -6.47 13.44 -1.16
N GLU A 134 -6.35 14.66 -1.63
CA GLU A 134 -7.19 15.16 -2.73
C GLU A 134 -6.87 14.42 -4.04
N MET A 135 -5.60 14.24 -4.34
CA MET A 135 -5.15 13.45 -5.48
C MET A 135 -5.68 12.02 -5.38
N PHE A 136 -5.49 11.36 -4.23
CA PHE A 136 -5.93 9.99 -4.05
C PHE A 136 -7.45 9.85 -4.12
N HIS A 137 -8.20 10.81 -3.57
CA HIS A 137 -9.65 10.87 -3.68
C HIS A 137 -10.11 10.95 -5.13
N ARG A 138 -9.42 11.75 -5.96
CA ARG A 138 -9.71 11.91 -7.39
C ARG A 138 -9.45 10.63 -8.18
N ILE A 139 -8.34 9.92 -7.93
CA ILE A 139 -8.00 8.70 -8.68
C ILE A 139 -8.71 7.45 -8.16
N SER A 140 -9.09 7.38 -6.89
CA SER A 140 -9.62 6.16 -6.27
C SER A 140 -10.83 5.56 -6.99
N PRO A 141 -11.82 6.32 -7.49
CA PRO A 141 -12.95 5.73 -8.24
C PRO A 141 -12.55 5.06 -9.56
N THR A 142 -11.39 5.43 -10.11
CA THR A 142 -10.89 4.94 -11.40
C THR A 142 -9.89 3.79 -11.27
N LEU A 143 -9.60 3.34 -10.05
CA LEU A 143 -8.69 2.22 -9.81
C LEU A 143 -9.31 0.92 -10.29
N GLU A 144 -8.53 0.13 -11.01
CA GLU A 144 -8.96 -1.15 -11.58
C GLU A 144 -8.06 -2.30 -11.13
N GLY A 145 -8.63 -3.51 -11.08
CA GLY A 145 -7.89 -4.73 -10.73
C GLY A 145 -8.04 -5.13 -9.26
N SER A 146 -7.22 -6.07 -8.82
CA SER A 146 -7.25 -6.63 -7.47
C SER A 146 -6.07 -6.21 -6.60
N ASP A 147 -4.96 -5.79 -7.21
CA ASP A 147 -3.75 -5.33 -6.52
C ASP A 147 -3.76 -3.80 -6.43
N LEU A 148 -3.93 -3.30 -5.21
CA LEU A 148 -4.02 -1.86 -4.96
C LEU A 148 -2.74 -1.12 -5.37
N ALA A 149 -1.56 -1.69 -5.05
CA ALA A 149 -0.29 -1.03 -5.38
C ALA A 149 -0.17 -0.80 -6.89
N LYS A 150 -0.46 -1.84 -7.68
CA LYS A 150 -0.35 -1.75 -9.14
C LYS A 150 -1.43 -0.86 -9.76
N ALA A 151 -2.66 -0.91 -9.24
CA ALA A 151 -3.71 -0.03 -9.68
C ALA A 151 -3.35 1.45 -9.46
N VAL A 152 -2.78 1.78 -8.29
CA VAL A 152 -2.33 3.13 -7.97
C VAL A 152 -1.11 3.51 -8.79
N GLU A 153 -0.08 2.65 -8.92
CA GLU A 153 1.11 2.93 -9.75
C GLU A 153 0.74 3.35 -11.18
N ILE A 154 -0.23 2.66 -11.80
CA ILE A 154 -0.68 2.99 -13.16
C ILE A 154 -1.28 4.41 -13.18
N LYS A 155 -2.08 4.77 -12.18
CA LYS A 155 -2.68 6.11 -12.11
C LYS A 155 -1.67 7.22 -11.84
N LEU A 156 -0.72 6.97 -10.93
CA LEU A 156 0.36 7.92 -10.67
C LEU A 156 1.21 8.16 -11.93
N LEU A 157 1.46 7.09 -12.72
CA LEU A 157 2.16 7.22 -14.00
C LEU A 157 1.36 8.04 -15.02
N GLU A 158 0.04 7.81 -15.13
CA GLU A 158 -0.84 8.58 -16.02
C GLU A 158 -0.87 10.09 -15.66
N GLU A 159 -0.73 10.42 -14.38
CA GLU A 159 -0.73 11.79 -13.87
C GLU A 159 0.69 12.40 -13.71
N ASN A 160 1.74 11.67 -14.09
CA ASN A 160 3.14 12.07 -13.90
C ASN A 160 3.50 12.39 -12.44
N ILE A 161 2.92 11.65 -11.50
CA ILE A 161 3.20 11.79 -10.07
C ILE A 161 4.31 10.83 -9.68
N TYR A 162 5.33 11.40 -9.05
CA TYR A 162 6.52 10.68 -8.59
C TYR A 162 6.29 10.07 -7.20
N THR A 163 6.68 8.81 -7.00
CA THR A 163 6.68 8.17 -5.69
C THR A 163 8.08 8.19 -5.07
N GLU A 164 8.19 8.83 -3.92
CA GLU A 164 9.41 8.83 -3.11
C GLU A 164 9.52 7.56 -2.25
N TYR A 165 10.74 7.07 -2.09
CA TYR A 165 11.03 5.99 -1.16
C TYR A 165 11.67 6.53 0.13
N MET A 166 10.98 6.36 1.26
CA MET A 166 11.41 6.86 2.56
C MET A 166 11.96 5.71 3.41
N GLN A 167 13.29 5.60 3.46
CA GLN A 167 13.96 4.53 4.20
C GLN A 167 13.78 4.67 5.73
N GLU A 168 13.59 5.87 6.22
CA GLU A 168 13.45 6.20 7.64
C GLU A 168 12.08 5.80 8.21
N ILE A 169 11.07 5.65 7.36
CA ILE A 169 9.72 5.26 7.75
C ILE A 169 9.62 3.75 7.67
N ILE A 170 9.90 3.07 8.77
CA ILE A 170 9.91 1.60 8.80
C ILE A 170 8.51 1.07 9.10
N CYS A 171 8.04 0.19 8.20
CA CYS A 171 6.79 -0.55 8.33
C CYS A 171 7.11 -2.05 8.44
N TYR A 172 6.93 -2.63 9.62
CA TYR A 172 7.14 -4.05 9.86
C TYR A 172 5.94 -4.87 9.38
N SER A 173 6.20 -6.00 8.75
CA SER A 173 5.19 -6.98 8.34
C SER A 173 5.66 -8.40 8.62
N LYS A 174 4.73 -9.31 8.93
CA LYS A 174 5.05 -10.72 9.11
C LYS A 174 5.14 -11.43 7.77
N LYS A 175 6.09 -12.32 7.65
CA LYS A 175 6.24 -13.23 6.49
C LYS A 175 5.75 -14.62 6.84
N GLN A 176 5.40 -15.38 5.80
CA GLN A 176 5.01 -16.78 5.94
C GLN A 176 6.19 -17.61 6.45
N ASP A 177 5.98 -18.35 7.53
CA ASP A 177 6.99 -19.21 8.14
C ASP A 177 7.14 -20.55 7.42
N SER A 178 6.14 -20.98 6.65
CA SER A 178 6.14 -22.23 5.91
C SER A 178 6.48 -22.02 4.43
N ALA A 179 7.23 -22.97 3.85
CA ALA A 179 7.58 -22.96 2.45
C ALA A 179 6.34 -22.99 1.52
N GLN A 180 5.28 -23.71 1.94
CA GLN A 180 4.02 -23.75 1.17
C GLN A 180 3.29 -22.40 1.21
N GLY A 181 3.23 -21.76 2.37
CA GLY A 181 2.64 -20.42 2.53
C GLY A 181 3.39 -19.40 1.67
N TYR A 182 4.71 -19.39 1.73
CA TYR A 182 5.57 -18.53 0.92
C TYR A 182 5.36 -18.77 -0.59
N SER A 183 5.30 -20.04 -1.03
CA SER A 183 5.06 -20.37 -2.43
C SER A 183 3.70 -19.86 -2.91
N ARG A 184 2.63 -20.02 -2.13
CA ARG A 184 1.29 -19.48 -2.46
C ARG A 184 1.26 -17.96 -2.52
N GLU A 185 1.93 -17.29 -1.60
CA GLU A 185 2.07 -15.84 -1.61
C GLU A 185 2.82 -15.37 -2.87
N ARG A 186 3.91 -16.02 -3.21
CA ARG A 186 4.71 -15.75 -4.40
C ARG A 186 3.94 -15.96 -5.70
N GLN A 187 3.15 -17.03 -5.79
CA GLN A 187 2.28 -17.31 -6.95
C GLN A 187 1.23 -16.20 -7.12
N ARG A 188 0.55 -15.80 -6.05
CA ARG A 188 -0.42 -14.70 -6.10
C ARG A 188 0.23 -13.39 -6.54
N TRP A 189 1.40 -13.09 -5.99
CA TRP A 189 2.16 -11.91 -6.37
C TRP A 189 2.55 -11.93 -7.86
N LEU A 190 3.09 -13.05 -8.36
CA LEU A 190 3.44 -13.21 -9.78
C LEU A 190 2.21 -13.05 -10.68
N SER A 191 1.09 -13.68 -10.35
CA SER A 191 -0.16 -13.55 -11.12
C SER A 191 -0.63 -12.10 -11.18
N ALA A 192 -0.56 -11.35 -10.08
CA ALA A 192 -0.88 -9.94 -10.06
C ALA A 192 0.06 -9.11 -10.95
N GLN A 193 1.37 -9.40 -10.94
CA GLN A 193 2.36 -8.74 -11.80
C GLN A 193 2.06 -8.98 -13.29
N TYR A 194 1.78 -10.21 -13.71
CA TYR A 194 1.43 -10.52 -15.09
C TYR A 194 0.17 -9.77 -15.54
N ASN A 195 -0.90 -9.83 -14.74
CA ASN A 195 -2.15 -9.12 -15.06
C ASN A 195 -1.93 -7.61 -15.19
N SER A 196 -1.18 -7.01 -14.26
CA SER A 196 -0.87 -5.58 -14.28
C SER A 196 0.01 -5.19 -15.48
N THR A 197 0.96 -6.06 -15.88
CA THR A 197 1.79 -5.82 -17.06
C THR A 197 0.95 -5.76 -18.34
N PHE A 198 -0.02 -6.66 -18.50
CA PHE A 198 -0.91 -6.62 -19.66
C PHE A 198 -1.82 -5.37 -19.69
N LEU A 199 -2.30 -4.93 -18.52
CA LEU A 199 -3.04 -3.67 -18.40
C LEU A 199 -2.17 -2.46 -18.75
N ALA A 200 -0.93 -2.42 -18.23
CA ALA A 200 0.02 -1.36 -18.50
C ALA A 200 0.44 -1.30 -19.97
N LEU A 201 0.70 -2.45 -20.62
CA LEU A 201 1.06 -2.50 -22.04
C LEU A 201 0.02 -1.87 -22.96
N ARG A 202 -1.27 -1.93 -22.63
CA ARG A 202 -2.32 -1.26 -23.38
C ARG A 202 -2.31 0.26 -23.23
N ARG A 203 -1.73 0.78 -22.14
CA ARG A 203 -1.69 2.21 -21.76
C ARG A 203 -0.33 2.86 -22.05
N LEU A 204 0.73 2.08 -22.22
CA LEU A 204 2.08 2.59 -22.54
C LEU A 204 2.12 3.55 -23.74
N PRO A 205 1.40 3.32 -24.85
CA PRO A 205 1.42 4.29 -25.96
C PRO A 205 0.88 5.68 -25.58
N LEU A 206 -0.02 5.75 -24.59
CA LEU A 206 -0.60 7.01 -24.09
C LEU A 206 0.35 7.77 -23.16
N ALA A 207 1.29 7.09 -22.53
CA ALA A 207 2.29 7.70 -21.65
C ALA A 207 3.47 8.33 -22.40
N PHE A 208 3.60 8.07 -23.71
CA PHE A 208 4.63 8.63 -24.59
C PHE A 208 4.09 9.70 -25.54
N LEU A 209 2.81 10.04 -25.47
CA LEU A 209 2.15 11.12 -26.19
C LEU A 209 1.91 12.32 -25.27
#